data_d1a7b5fe37309b958c1ca04dbe0f0c44
#
_entry.id   d1a7b5fe37309b958c1ca04dbe0f0c44
#
_cell.length_a   1.000
_cell.length_b   1.000
_cell.length_c   1.000
_cell.angle_alpha   90.00
_cell.angle_beta   90.00
_cell.angle_gamma   90.00
#
_symmetry.space_group_name_H-M   'P 1'
#
loop_
_entity.id
_entity.type
_entity.pdbx_description
1 polymer ?
#
loop_
_entity_poly.entity_id
_entity_poly.type
_entity_poly.pdbx_seq_one_letter_code
_entity_poly.pdbx_strand_id
1 'polypeptide(L)'
;MKLRRLVQRALRYGVVGCGAAAIHYGVLRGLSAAGPEWLANPVAFLVASLAGYLGHALLTFREETGGRRFARRWLLLQYGVNLSVCSLLPLLLPGAPGLPLRDLLLVFTPTVLNALIWSRAAQFSAQQRQFGAADP
;
A
#
# COMPACT_ATOMS: atom_id res chain seq x y z
N MET A 1 11.40 3.40 27.20
CA MET A 1 11.88 4.08 25.97
C MET A 1 11.49 3.34 24.66
N LYS A 2 11.59 2.02 24.58
CA LYS A 2 11.28 1.24 23.36
C LYS A 2 9.80 1.34 22.94
N LEU A 3 8.85 1.21 23.87
CA LEU A 3 7.41 1.25 23.59
C LEU A 3 6.96 2.60 23.00
N ARG A 4 7.41 3.73 23.55
CA ARG A 4 7.08 5.07 23.04
C ARG A 4 7.53 5.27 21.59
N ARG A 5 8.72 4.79 21.23
CA ARG A 5 9.22 4.85 19.84
C ARG A 5 8.37 3.97 18.90
N LEU A 6 7.95 2.80 19.37
CA LEU A 6 7.10 1.88 18.61
C LEU A 6 5.70 2.50 18.35
N VAL A 7 5.10 3.10 19.37
CA VAL A 7 3.81 3.78 19.25
C VAL A 7 3.91 4.99 18.31
N GLN A 8 4.95 5.82 18.43
CA GLN A 8 5.17 6.95 17.52
C GLN A 8 5.35 6.51 16.07
N ARG A 9 6.07 5.39 15.84
CA ARG A 9 6.25 4.83 14.49
C ARG A 9 4.92 4.31 13.94
N ALA A 10 4.14 3.59 14.75
CA ALA A 10 2.82 3.09 14.35
C ALA A 10 1.85 4.23 14.02
N LEU A 11 1.87 5.31 14.82
CA LEU A 11 1.05 6.51 14.55
C LEU A 11 1.45 7.18 13.24
N ARG A 12 2.75 7.38 12.98
CA ARG A 12 3.23 7.96 11.71
C ARG A 12 2.84 7.09 10.51
N TYR A 13 2.97 5.78 10.65
CA TYR A 13 2.55 4.81 9.63
C TYR A 13 1.04 4.90 9.37
N GLY A 14 0.24 4.97 10.43
CA GLY A 14 -1.21 5.12 10.34
C GLY A 14 -1.64 6.43 9.67
N VAL A 15 -1.02 7.56 10.03
CA VAL A 15 -1.30 8.87 9.42
C VAL A 15 -1.00 8.86 7.91
N VAL A 16 0.15 8.33 7.50
CA VAL A 16 0.50 8.21 6.08
C VAL A 16 -0.47 7.29 5.35
N GLY A 17 -0.83 6.15 5.95
CA GLY A 17 -1.80 5.20 5.39
C GLY A 17 -3.20 5.81 5.23
N CYS A 18 -3.70 6.51 6.23
CA CYS A 18 -4.98 7.23 6.15
C CYS A 18 -4.95 8.34 5.09
N GLY A 19 -3.85 9.08 5.00
CA GLY A 19 -3.66 10.10 3.96
C GLY A 19 -3.68 9.50 2.56
N ALA A 20 -2.96 8.40 2.35
CA ALA A 20 -2.98 7.68 1.07
C ALA A 20 -4.38 7.13 0.73
N ALA A 21 -5.11 6.58 1.71
CA ALA A 21 -6.48 6.11 1.52
C ALA A 21 -7.45 7.25 1.15
N ALA A 22 -7.31 8.41 1.79
CA ALA A 22 -8.11 9.60 1.46
C ALA A 22 -7.82 10.09 0.03
N ILE A 23 -6.56 10.10 -0.40
CA ILE A 23 -6.17 10.44 -1.78
C ILE A 23 -6.75 9.41 -2.76
N HIS A 24 -6.64 8.10 -2.45
CA HIS A 24 -7.22 7.05 -3.27
C HIS A 24 -8.73 7.28 -3.47
N TYR A 25 -9.46 7.48 -2.38
CA TYR A 25 -10.91 7.73 -2.43
C TYR A 25 -11.25 8.98 -3.25
N GLY A 26 -10.57 10.09 -3.00
CA GLY A 26 -10.81 11.34 -3.72
C GLY A 26 -10.56 11.22 -5.23
N VAL A 27 -9.45 10.57 -5.64
CA VAL A 27 -9.13 10.34 -7.06
C VAL A 27 -10.11 9.35 -7.68
N LEU A 28 -10.44 8.25 -6.99
CA LEU A 28 -11.43 7.28 -7.45
C LEU A 28 -12.78 7.96 -7.74
N ARG A 29 -13.28 8.75 -6.80
CA ARG A 29 -14.56 9.46 -6.96
C ARG A 29 -14.54 10.48 -8.09
N GLY A 30 -13.46 11.25 -8.22
CA GLY A 30 -13.28 12.22 -9.28
C GLY A 30 -13.25 11.57 -10.67
N LEU A 31 -12.49 10.48 -10.82
CA LEU A 31 -12.37 9.78 -12.10
C LEU A 31 -13.61 8.94 -12.45
N SER A 32 -14.29 8.36 -11.47
CA SER A 32 -15.52 7.58 -11.69
C SER A 32 -16.70 8.43 -12.18
N ALA A 33 -16.63 9.74 -12.00
CA ALA A 33 -17.60 10.66 -12.60
C ALA A 33 -17.42 10.83 -14.12
N ALA A 34 -16.21 10.56 -14.63
CA ALA A 34 -15.85 10.77 -16.03
C ALA A 34 -15.61 9.46 -16.81
N GLY A 35 -15.51 8.31 -16.13
CA GLY A 35 -15.17 7.04 -16.78
C GLY A 35 -15.48 5.81 -15.95
N PRO A 36 -15.19 4.61 -16.49
CA PRO A 36 -15.49 3.35 -15.84
C PRO A 36 -14.56 3.11 -14.63
N GLU A 37 -15.11 2.58 -13.54
CA GLU A 37 -14.37 2.36 -12.29
C GLU A 37 -13.21 1.35 -12.41
N TRP A 38 -13.31 0.36 -13.29
CA TRP A 38 -12.23 -0.60 -13.53
C TRP A 38 -10.96 0.07 -14.06
N LEU A 39 -11.08 1.28 -14.63
CA LEU A 39 -9.96 2.11 -15.05
C LEU A 39 -9.63 3.19 -14.00
N ALA A 40 -10.64 3.78 -13.39
CA ALA A 40 -10.49 4.81 -12.36
C ALA A 40 -9.78 4.30 -11.11
N ASN A 41 -10.11 3.08 -10.67
CA ASN A 41 -9.58 2.52 -9.43
C ASN A 41 -8.06 2.21 -9.50
N PRO A 42 -7.50 1.56 -10.54
CA PRO A 42 -6.04 1.39 -10.61
C PRO A 42 -5.30 2.72 -10.76
N VAL A 43 -5.85 3.72 -11.45
CA VAL A 43 -5.25 5.05 -11.52
C VAL A 43 -5.24 5.72 -10.13
N ALA A 44 -6.36 5.66 -9.41
CA ALA A 44 -6.46 6.16 -8.05
C ALA A 44 -5.45 5.48 -7.10
N PHE A 45 -5.27 4.16 -7.25
CA PHE A 45 -4.26 3.41 -6.51
C PHE A 45 -2.83 3.90 -6.83
N LEU A 46 -2.49 4.14 -8.10
CA LEU A 46 -1.16 4.63 -8.47
C LEU A 46 -0.86 6.00 -7.83
N VAL A 47 -1.80 6.92 -7.88
CA VAL A 47 -1.65 8.25 -7.26
C VAL A 47 -1.50 8.14 -5.74
N ALA A 48 -2.35 7.36 -5.09
CA ALA A 48 -2.30 7.13 -3.65
C ALA A 48 -1.01 6.42 -3.22
N SER A 49 -0.55 5.47 -4.01
CA SER A 49 0.67 4.70 -3.77
C SER A 49 1.92 5.58 -3.88
N LEU A 50 1.95 6.51 -4.83
CA LEU A 50 3.03 7.50 -4.92
C LEU A 50 3.03 8.44 -3.70
N ALA A 51 1.86 8.93 -3.30
CA ALA A 51 1.72 9.77 -2.10
C ALA A 51 2.13 9.00 -0.83
N GLY A 52 1.71 7.75 -0.70
CA GLY A 52 2.10 6.86 0.40
C GLY A 52 3.61 6.61 0.42
N TYR A 53 4.22 6.34 -0.73
CA TYR A 53 5.67 6.16 -0.84
C TYR A 53 6.44 7.41 -0.39
N LEU A 54 6.04 8.58 -0.87
CA LEU A 54 6.66 9.85 -0.46
C LEU A 54 6.46 10.11 1.04
N GLY A 55 5.26 9.89 1.55
CA GLY A 55 4.95 10.02 2.98
C GLY A 55 5.78 9.08 3.85
N HIS A 56 5.91 7.82 3.45
CA HIS A 56 6.75 6.86 4.18
C HIS A 56 8.25 7.19 4.08
N ALA A 57 8.74 7.58 2.91
CA ALA A 57 10.14 7.97 2.72
C ALA A 57 10.52 9.19 3.56
N LEU A 58 9.63 10.19 3.66
CA LEU A 58 9.91 11.44 4.36
C LEU A 58 9.63 11.37 5.87
N LEU A 59 8.61 10.61 6.30
CA LEU A 59 8.12 10.61 7.68
C LEU A 59 8.45 9.34 8.46
N THR A 60 8.36 8.16 7.81
CA THR A 60 8.44 6.89 8.53
C THR A 60 9.82 6.25 8.50
N PHE A 61 10.49 6.25 7.36
CA PHE A 61 11.73 5.50 7.12
C PHE A 61 12.97 6.38 6.85
N ARG A 62 12.96 7.60 7.31
CA ARG A 62 14.08 8.53 7.14
C ARG A 62 15.44 7.96 7.58
N GLU A 63 15.44 7.00 8.51
CA GLU A 63 16.65 6.43 9.11
C GLU A 63 16.98 5.01 8.61
N GLU A 64 16.12 4.35 7.78
CA GLU A 64 16.25 2.90 7.50
C GLU A 64 16.46 2.53 6.01
N THR A 65 16.80 3.45 5.14
CA THR A 65 16.90 3.23 3.68
C THR A 65 18.13 2.42 3.23
N GLY A 66 18.43 1.29 3.90
CA GLY A 66 19.60 0.44 3.64
C GLY A 66 19.44 -0.69 2.60
N GLY A 67 18.30 -0.86 1.91
CA GLY A 67 18.07 -2.08 1.12
C GLY A 67 17.43 -1.90 -0.26
N ARG A 68 18.03 -1.10 -1.17
CA ARG A 68 17.44 -0.76 -2.47
C ARG A 68 17.17 -1.95 -3.42
N ARG A 69 17.99 -3.02 -3.44
CA ARG A 69 17.82 -4.15 -4.39
C ARG A 69 16.70 -5.12 -4.00
N PHE A 70 16.54 -5.37 -2.72
CA PHE A 70 15.49 -6.24 -2.19
C PHE A 70 14.11 -5.60 -2.33
N ALA A 71 13.98 -4.32 -2.00
CA ALA A 71 12.74 -3.56 -2.12
C ALA A 71 12.19 -3.54 -3.55
N ARG A 72 13.05 -3.57 -4.57
CA ARG A 72 12.64 -3.48 -5.98
C ARG A 72 11.77 -4.65 -6.45
N ARG A 73 12.12 -5.90 -6.09
CA ARG A 73 11.33 -7.08 -6.49
C ARG A 73 9.97 -7.10 -5.82
N TRP A 74 9.93 -6.78 -4.54
CA TRP A 74 8.70 -6.71 -3.77
C TRP A 74 7.81 -5.54 -4.21
N LEU A 75 8.40 -4.43 -4.62
CA LEU A 75 7.70 -3.29 -5.19
C LEU A 75 7.01 -3.66 -6.50
N LEU A 76 7.69 -4.35 -7.40
CA LEU A 76 7.12 -4.84 -8.66
C LEU A 76 5.95 -5.81 -8.40
N LEU A 77 6.13 -6.76 -7.48
CA LEU A 77 5.07 -7.68 -7.07
C LEU A 77 3.87 -6.91 -6.49
N GLN A 78 4.12 -5.98 -5.60
CA GLN A 78 3.10 -5.15 -5.00
C GLN A 78 2.29 -4.39 -6.05
N TYR A 79 2.95 -3.73 -6.99
CA TYR A 79 2.26 -3.00 -8.06
C TYR A 79 1.48 -3.95 -8.96
N GLY A 80 2.07 -5.07 -9.39
CA GLY A 80 1.40 -6.05 -10.24
C GLY A 80 0.13 -6.60 -9.59
N VAL A 81 0.21 -7.07 -8.35
CA VAL A 81 -0.95 -7.60 -7.60
C VAL A 81 -2.01 -6.52 -7.38
N ASN A 82 -1.62 -5.35 -6.89
CA ASN A 82 -2.60 -4.31 -6.58
C ASN A 82 -3.27 -3.72 -7.82
N LEU A 83 -2.54 -3.51 -8.92
CA LEU A 83 -3.14 -3.03 -10.16
C LEU A 83 -4.15 -4.04 -10.72
N SER A 84 -3.82 -5.34 -10.68
CA SER A 84 -4.75 -6.39 -11.10
C SER A 84 -6.01 -6.41 -10.24
N VAL A 85 -5.85 -6.35 -8.92
CA VAL A 85 -6.98 -6.34 -7.99
C VAL A 85 -7.80 -5.05 -8.13
N CYS A 86 -7.17 -3.89 -8.23
CA CYS A 86 -7.88 -2.62 -8.42
C CYS A 86 -8.67 -2.56 -9.74
N SER A 87 -8.20 -3.23 -10.79
CA SER A 87 -8.93 -3.30 -12.06
C SER A 87 -10.09 -4.29 -12.02
N LEU A 88 -9.90 -5.44 -11.38
CA LEU A 88 -10.90 -6.52 -11.36
C LEU A 88 -11.96 -6.33 -10.27
N LEU A 89 -11.59 -5.78 -9.12
CA LEU A 89 -12.47 -5.67 -7.96
C LEU A 89 -13.76 -4.86 -8.25
N PRO A 90 -13.73 -3.72 -8.98
CA PRO A 90 -14.96 -3.00 -9.35
C PRO A 90 -15.93 -3.82 -10.20
N LEU A 91 -15.39 -4.77 -11.00
CA LEU A 91 -16.20 -5.65 -11.85
C LEU A 91 -16.85 -6.78 -11.05
N LEU A 92 -16.24 -7.18 -9.94
CA LEU A 92 -16.70 -8.28 -9.08
C LEU A 92 -17.66 -7.81 -7.99
N LEU A 93 -17.56 -6.54 -7.57
CA LEU A 93 -18.40 -5.99 -6.50
C LEU A 93 -19.73 -5.50 -7.07
N PRO A 94 -20.86 -6.07 -6.63
CA PRO A 94 -22.17 -5.59 -7.04
C PRO A 94 -22.48 -4.21 -6.44
N GLY A 95 -23.33 -3.46 -7.10
CA GLY A 95 -23.82 -2.18 -6.63
C GLY A 95 -23.34 -0.99 -7.45
N ALA A 96 -24.04 0.13 -7.29
CA ALA A 96 -23.73 1.38 -7.97
C ALA A 96 -22.47 2.05 -7.39
N PRO A 97 -21.72 2.81 -8.20
CA PRO A 97 -20.67 3.67 -7.69
C PRO A 97 -21.18 4.63 -6.61
N GLY A 98 -20.40 4.80 -5.54
CA GLY A 98 -20.76 5.68 -4.44
C GLY A 98 -21.49 5.02 -3.27
N LEU A 99 -21.71 3.71 -3.30
CA LEU A 99 -22.16 2.99 -2.11
C LEU A 99 -21.01 2.94 -1.08
N PRO A 100 -21.20 3.43 0.15
CA PRO A 100 -20.10 3.59 1.12
C PRO A 100 -19.31 2.32 1.38
N LEU A 101 -19.99 1.18 1.54
CA LEU A 101 -19.31 -0.10 1.79
C LEU A 101 -18.49 -0.57 0.59
N ARG A 102 -19.02 -0.39 -0.61
CA ARG A 102 -18.33 -0.74 -1.86
C ARG A 102 -17.08 0.10 -2.05
N ASP A 103 -17.20 1.39 -1.89
CA ASP A 103 -16.08 2.34 -2.02
C ASP A 103 -15.00 2.07 -0.94
N LEU A 104 -15.40 1.75 0.29
CA LEU A 104 -14.47 1.33 1.33
C LEU A 104 -13.70 0.06 0.94
N LEU A 105 -14.36 -0.95 0.38
CA LEU A 105 -13.70 -2.16 -0.10
C LEU A 105 -12.70 -1.85 -1.22
N LEU A 106 -13.07 -1.00 -2.18
CA LEU A 106 -12.17 -0.61 -3.27
C LEU A 106 -10.91 0.10 -2.76
N VAL A 107 -11.04 0.98 -1.77
CA VAL A 107 -9.95 1.79 -1.22
C VAL A 107 -9.08 0.99 -0.25
N PHE A 108 -9.67 0.18 0.63
CA PHE A 108 -8.93 -0.51 1.68
C PHE A 108 -8.31 -1.83 1.24
N THR A 109 -8.85 -2.50 0.21
CA THR A 109 -8.27 -3.76 -0.28
C THR A 109 -6.79 -3.63 -0.68
N PRO A 110 -6.35 -2.63 -1.47
CA PRO A 110 -4.93 -2.43 -1.76
C PRO A 110 -4.10 -2.17 -0.51
N THR A 111 -4.64 -1.47 0.47
CA THR A 111 -3.95 -1.17 1.74
C THR A 111 -3.68 -2.46 2.53
N VAL A 112 -4.67 -3.34 2.63
CA VAL A 112 -4.53 -4.65 3.30
C VAL A 112 -3.55 -5.54 2.54
N LEU A 113 -3.64 -5.60 1.21
CA LEU A 113 -2.70 -6.35 0.36
C LEU A 113 -1.27 -5.85 0.54
N ASN A 114 -1.07 -4.54 0.57
CA ASN A 114 0.24 -3.95 0.83
C ASN A 114 0.79 -4.37 2.19
N ALA A 115 -0.01 -4.31 3.24
CA ALA A 115 0.41 -4.73 4.58
C ALA A 115 0.81 -6.21 4.61
N LEU A 116 0.08 -7.08 3.92
CA LEU A 116 0.39 -8.51 3.80
C LEU A 116 1.68 -8.75 3.01
N ILE A 117 1.85 -8.11 1.85
CA ILE A 117 3.03 -8.25 1.00
C ILE A 117 4.29 -7.79 1.77
N TRP A 118 4.23 -6.62 2.41
CA TRP A 118 5.37 -6.08 3.16
C TRP A 118 5.69 -6.88 4.42
N SER A 119 4.68 -7.44 5.10
CA SER A 119 4.93 -8.32 6.25
C SER A 119 5.67 -9.59 5.83
N ARG A 120 5.31 -10.18 4.69
CA ARG A 120 6.01 -11.36 4.12
C ARG A 120 7.42 -11.00 3.66
N ALA A 121 7.59 -9.86 3.01
CA ALA A 121 8.89 -9.35 2.60
C ALA A 121 9.85 -9.19 3.78
N ALA A 122 9.38 -8.63 4.89
CA ALA A 122 10.17 -8.43 6.10
C ALA A 122 10.58 -9.77 6.74
N GLN A 123 9.68 -10.77 6.80
CA GLN A 123 9.97 -12.11 7.30
C GLN A 123 11.04 -12.81 6.46
N PHE A 124 10.91 -12.73 5.13
CA PHE A 124 11.87 -13.33 4.20
C PHE A 124 13.26 -12.73 4.33
N SER A 125 13.37 -11.41 4.50
CA SER A 125 14.65 -10.73 4.73
C SER A 125 15.30 -11.12 6.05
N ALA A 126 14.51 -11.30 7.11
CA ALA A 126 15.02 -11.71 8.41
C ALA A 126 15.61 -13.13 8.35
N GLN A 127 14.93 -14.06 7.66
CA GLN A 127 15.42 -15.43 7.46
C GLN A 127 16.73 -15.46 6.67
N GLN A 128 16.83 -14.71 5.56
CA GLN A 128 18.08 -14.67 4.78
C GLN A 128 19.29 -14.17 5.59
N ARG A 129 19.08 -13.19 6.47
CA ARG A 129 20.16 -12.70 7.35
C ARG A 129 20.63 -13.75 8.35
N GLN A 130 19.73 -14.60 8.84
CA GLN A 130 20.07 -15.70 9.76
C GLN A 130 20.89 -16.78 9.05
N PHE A 131 20.55 -17.15 7.81
CA PHE A 131 21.28 -18.15 7.03
C PHE A 131 22.64 -17.63 6.51
N GLY A 132 22.72 -16.35 6.08
CA GLY A 132 23.97 -15.75 5.62
C GLY A 132 24.97 -15.42 6.74
N ALA A 133 24.56 -15.43 8.01
CA ALA A 133 25.45 -15.26 9.16
C ALA A 133 25.96 -16.62 9.72
N ALA A 134 25.49 -17.75 9.17
CA ALA A 134 25.87 -19.09 9.61
C ALA A 134 26.94 -19.75 8.72
N ASP A 135 27.36 -19.09 7.63
CA ASP A 135 28.50 -19.54 6.82
C ASP A 135 29.77 -18.79 7.29
N PRO A 136 30.77 -19.50 7.87
CA PRO A 136 32.04 -18.94 8.32
C PRO A 136 32.96 -18.58 7.14
#